data_45032bfa4f1af737c8665369a52ce392
#
_entry.id   45032bfa4f1af737c8665369a52ce392
#
_cell.length_a   1.000
_cell.length_b   1.000
_cell.length_c   1.000
_cell.angle_alpha   90.00
_cell.angle_beta   90.00
_cell.angle_gamma   90.00
#
_symmetry.space_group_name_H-M   'P 1'
#
loop_
_entity.id
_entity.type
_entity.pdbx_description
1 polymer ?
#
loop_
_entity_poly.entity_id
_entity_poly.type
_entity_poly.pdbx_seq_one_letter_code
_entity_poly.pdbx_strand_id
1 'polypeptide(L)'
;RNKGIMLGHQDDPVYGTTWKWDEGKSDVFLTTGDYPAVMGFDLGKLELDSKENLDGVSFDRMRKEIIAQNERGGIVTLSWHPWNPVTGENAWDPKGDAVAAILDGGAQQQKFDGWLKKVSDFILSLKTNDGKLVPVIFRPWHEMNGGWFWWGAGSCTPAQYNQLYVKTLNILTKAGCNNFVWAWSPNLSD
;
A
#
# COMPACT_ATOMS: atom_id res chain seq x y z
N ARG A 1 5.29 21.96 -22.12
CA ARG A 1 5.23 21.05 -20.94
C ARG A 1 5.47 21.90 -19.71
N ASN A 2 4.48 22.05 -18.85
CA ASN A 2 4.65 22.71 -17.56
C ASN A 2 5.64 21.87 -16.74
N LYS A 3 6.75 22.48 -16.35
CA LYS A 3 7.73 21.87 -15.45
C LYS A 3 7.28 22.13 -14.00
N GLY A 4 6.24 21.46 -13.56
CA GLY A 4 5.77 21.54 -12.17
C GLY A 4 6.28 20.36 -11.35
N ILE A 5 6.46 20.57 -10.06
CA ILE A 5 6.66 19.51 -9.07
C ILE A 5 5.29 19.18 -8.49
N MET A 6 4.95 17.89 -8.40
CA MET A 6 3.73 17.43 -7.76
C MET A 6 4.00 17.24 -6.25
N LEU A 7 3.30 18.00 -5.42
CA LEU A 7 3.34 17.82 -3.98
C LEU A 7 2.51 16.60 -3.59
N GLY A 8 3.08 15.71 -2.79
CA GLY A 8 2.40 14.55 -2.20
C GLY A 8 2.29 14.67 -0.69
N HIS A 9 1.22 14.09 -0.13
CA HIS A 9 1.01 14.00 1.31
C HIS A 9 0.38 12.66 1.69
N GLN A 10 0.88 12.07 2.80
CA GLN A 10 0.35 10.81 3.32
C GLN A 10 -0.86 11.09 4.20
N ASP A 11 -1.95 10.31 4.02
CA ASP A 11 -3.19 10.35 4.81
C ASP A 11 -3.84 11.75 4.96
N ASP A 12 -3.51 12.68 4.08
CA ASP A 12 -3.86 14.11 4.19
C ASP A 12 -5.33 14.39 4.50
N PRO A 13 -6.33 13.72 3.87
CA PRO A 13 -7.73 14.06 4.12
C PRO A 13 -8.34 13.29 5.30
N VAL A 14 -7.55 12.59 6.10
CA VAL A 14 -8.04 11.74 7.17
C VAL A 14 -7.69 12.30 8.54
N TYR A 15 -6.48 12.78 8.71
CA TYR A 15 -6.02 13.49 9.89
C TYR A 15 -4.96 14.54 9.54
N GLY A 16 -4.86 15.56 10.39
CA GLY A 16 -3.88 16.62 10.28
C GLY A 16 -3.23 16.94 11.61
N THR A 17 -2.53 18.07 11.68
CA THR A 17 -1.79 18.49 12.87
C THR A 17 -2.64 18.73 14.10
N THR A 18 -3.89 19.20 13.90
CA THR A 18 -4.79 19.60 15.01
C THR A 18 -6.19 18.97 14.94
N TRP A 19 -6.42 18.06 14.01
CA TRP A 19 -7.72 17.44 13.78
C TRP A 19 -7.56 15.96 13.35
N LYS A 20 -8.59 15.15 13.59
CA LYS A 20 -8.68 13.77 13.14
C LYS A 20 -10.12 13.46 12.72
N TRP A 21 -10.24 12.71 11.65
CA TRP A 21 -11.47 12.06 11.17
C TRP A 21 -12.55 13.02 10.64
N ASP A 22 -12.32 14.32 10.60
CA ASP A 22 -13.26 15.30 10.05
C ASP A 22 -13.32 15.16 8.52
N GLU A 23 -14.54 15.06 7.96
CA GLU A 23 -14.72 14.98 6.52
C GLU A 23 -14.43 16.33 5.84
N GLY A 24 -13.81 16.27 4.65
CA GLY A 24 -13.51 17.47 3.85
C GLY A 24 -12.36 18.34 4.37
N LYS A 25 -11.66 17.94 5.45
CA LYS A 25 -10.47 18.64 5.92
C LYS A 25 -9.21 18.10 5.27
N SER A 26 -8.24 18.99 5.07
CA SER A 26 -6.89 18.73 4.61
C SER A 26 -6.00 19.87 5.06
N ASP A 27 -4.89 19.60 5.72
CA ASP A 27 -3.94 20.64 6.13
C ASP A 27 -3.31 21.32 4.90
N VAL A 28 -3.12 20.58 3.80
CA VAL A 28 -2.63 21.13 2.54
C VAL A 28 -3.67 22.08 1.95
N PHE A 29 -4.93 21.67 1.87
CA PHE A 29 -6.01 22.51 1.35
C PHE A 29 -6.21 23.78 2.19
N LEU A 30 -6.19 23.66 3.52
CA LEU A 30 -6.31 24.81 4.43
C LEU A 30 -5.18 25.83 4.27
N THR A 31 -3.99 25.36 3.85
CA THR A 31 -2.82 26.21 3.68
C THR A 31 -2.72 26.81 2.28
N THR A 32 -3.07 26.05 1.25
CA THR A 32 -2.80 26.39 -0.15
C THR A 32 -4.04 26.70 -0.98
N GLY A 33 -5.22 26.30 -0.50
CA GLY A 33 -6.48 26.38 -1.25
C GLY A 33 -6.70 25.23 -2.23
N ASP A 34 -5.79 24.23 -2.24
CA ASP A 34 -5.89 23.05 -3.12
C ASP A 34 -5.43 21.77 -2.38
N TYR A 35 -5.91 20.61 -2.83
CA TYR A 35 -5.49 19.32 -2.30
C TYR A 35 -4.10 18.93 -2.83
N PRO A 36 -3.35 18.05 -2.14
CA PRO A 36 -2.09 17.57 -2.67
C PRO A 36 -2.32 16.83 -3.99
N ALA A 37 -1.41 17.04 -4.95
CA ALA A 37 -1.51 16.40 -6.26
C ALA A 37 -1.34 14.86 -6.18
N VAL A 38 -0.60 14.37 -5.17
CA VAL A 38 -0.40 12.95 -4.89
C VAL A 38 -0.82 12.66 -3.46
N MET A 39 -1.70 11.69 -3.28
CA MET A 39 -2.19 11.28 -1.97
C MET A 39 -1.77 9.84 -1.69
N GLY A 40 -1.11 9.62 -0.55
CA GLY A 40 -0.62 8.32 -0.14
C GLY A 40 -1.46 7.71 0.97
N PHE A 41 -1.56 6.36 0.95
CA PHE A 41 -2.12 5.55 2.03
C PHE A 41 -1.33 4.25 2.18
N ASP A 42 -1.50 3.57 3.32
CA ASP A 42 -0.91 2.25 3.57
C ASP A 42 -1.97 1.19 3.80
N LEU A 43 -1.74 -0.03 3.29
CA LEU A 43 -2.68 -1.16 3.42
C LEU A 43 -2.37 -2.08 4.61
N GLY A 44 -1.37 -1.78 5.44
CA GLY A 44 -1.00 -2.63 6.58
C GLY A 44 -2.19 -2.92 7.50
N LYS A 45 -2.31 -4.15 7.97
CA LYS A 45 -3.44 -4.76 8.71
C LYS A 45 -4.68 -5.15 7.88
N LEU A 46 -4.75 -4.79 6.58
CA LEU A 46 -5.84 -5.26 5.71
C LEU A 46 -5.86 -6.80 5.66
N GLU A 47 -4.69 -7.41 5.64
CA GLU A 47 -4.50 -8.86 5.66
C GLU A 47 -5.03 -9.52 6.94
N LEU A 48 -5.15 -8.77 8.04
CA LEU A 48 -5.62 -9.24 9.33
C LEU A 48 -7.13 -9.03 9.55
N ASP A 49 -7.89 -8.63 8.53
CA ASP A 49 -9.30 -8.24 8.61
C ASP A 49 -9.57 -7.10 9.60
N SER A 50 -8.58 -6.26 9.84
CA SER A 50 -8.75 -5.05 10.64
C SER A 50 -9.67 -4.06 9.93
N LYS A 51 -10.41 -3.27 10.70
CA LYS A 51 -11.20 -2.16 10.17
C LYS A 51 -10.35 -0.94 9.82
N GLU A 52 -9.15 -0.86 10.39
CA GLU A 52 -8.23 0.26 10.28
C GLU A 52 -6.82 -0.23 9.91
N ASN A 53 -6.09 0.58 9.17
CA ASN A 53 -4.71 0.30 8.84
C ASN A 53 -3.78 0.51 10.04
N LEU A 54 -2.46 0.42 9.81
CA LEU A 54 -1.46 0.59 10.87
C LEU A 54 -1.43 2.01 11.48
N ASP A 55 -1.88 3.02 10.73
CA ASP A 55 -1.94 4.43 11.16
C ASP A 55 -3.30 4.79 11.81
N GLY A 56 -4.20 3.82 11.94
CA GLY A 56 -5.54 4.00 12.48
C GLY A 56 -6.55 4.56 11.47
N VAL A 57 -6.20 4.56 10.18
CA VAL A 57 -7.10 5.01 9.10
C VAL A 57 -8.09 3.90 8.75
N SER A 58 -9.38 4.18 8.86
CA SER A 58 -10.43 3.25 8.45
C SER A 58 -10.33 2.94 6.94
N PHE A 59 -10.37 1.65 6.56
CA PHE A 59 -10.36 1.24 5.15
C PHE A 59 -11.59 1.75 4.38
N ASP A 60 -12.72 1.94 5.03
CA ASP A 60 -13.90 2.55 4.41
C ASP A 60 -13.68 4.03 4.12
N ARG A 61 -13.06 4.76 5.05
CA ARG A 61 -12.67 6.15 4.83
C ARG A 61 -11.60 6.26 3.74
N MET A 62 -10.56 5.44 3.81
CA MET A 62 -9.51 5.38 2.79
C MET A 62 -10.08 5.19 1.39
N ARG A 63 -11.04 4.26 1.22
CA ARG A 63 -11.71 4.04 -0.07
C ARG A 63 -12.41 5.30 -0.59
N LYS A 64 -13.15 5.99 0.28
CA LYS A 64 -13.84 7.24 -0.09
C LYS A 64 -12.85 8.29 -0.57
N GLU A 65 -11.77 8.49 0.18
CA GLU A 65 -10.77 9.52 -0.13
C GLU A 65 -9.96 9.20 -1.39
N ILE A 66 -9.66 7.93 -1.65
CA ILE A 66 -9.02 7.47 -2.89
C ILE A 66 -9.89 7.80 -4.10
N ILE A 67 -11.19 7.50 -4.02
CA ILE A 67 -12.13 7.80 -5.11
C ILE A 67 -12.23 9.31 -5.31
N ALA A 68 -12.40 10.07 -4.24
CA ALA A 68 -12.48 11.52 -4.31
C ALA A 68 -11.19 12.16 -4.86
N GLN A 69 -10.00 11.63 -4.52
CA GLN A 69 -8.74 12.10 -5.06
C GLN A 69 -8.65 11.87 -6.58
N ASN A 70 -9.08 10.71 -7.05
CA ASN A 70 -9.15 10.44 -8.49
C ASN A 70 -10.15 11.35 -9.21
N GLU A 71 -11.31 11.60 -8.62
CA GLU A 71 -12.34 12.50 -9.19
C GLU A 71 -11.84 13.95 -9.30
N ARG A 72 -10.98 14.39 -8.38
CA ARG A 72 -10.27 15.67 -8.48
C ARG A 72 -9.16 15.70 -9.53
N GLY A 73 -8.85 14.56 -10.17
CA GLY A 73 -7.73 14.43 -11.13
C GLY A 73 -6.37 14.24 -10.46
N GLY A 74 -6.32 13.98 -9.17
CA GLY A 74 -5.10 13.69 -8.43
C GLY A 74 -4.62 12.24 -8.58
N ILE A 75 -3.40 12.00 -8.15
CA ILE A 75 -2.74 10.68 -8.16
C ILE A 75 -2.88 10.04 -6.78
N VAL A 76 -3.09 8.72 -6.76
CA VAL A 76 -3.11 7.91 -5.53
C VAL A 76 -1.91 6.96 -5.53
N THR A 77 -1.23 6.87 -4.39
CA THR A 77 -0.18 5.88 -4.13
C THR A 77 -0.55 5.04 -2.92
N LEU A 78 -0.33 3.73 -3.01
CA LEU A 78 -0.56 2.78 -1.93
C LEU A 78 0.74 2.04 -1.61
N SER A 79 1.17 2.09 -0.37
CA SER A 79 2.16 1.18 0.21
C SER A 79 1.46 0.04 0.95
N TRP A 80 2.22 -0.96 1.34
CA TRP A 80 1.72 -2.05 2.17
C TRP A 80 2.80 -2.51 3.14
N HIS A 81 2.50 -2.44 4.43
CA HIS A 81 3.32 -2.97 5.52
C HIS A 81 2.62 -4.19 6.14
N PRO A 82 2.62 -5.35 5.45
CA PRO A 82 1.96 -6.53 6.00
C PRO A 82 2.68 -7.07 7.23
N TRP A 83 1.91 -7.64 8.13
CA TRP A 83 2.44 -8.38 9.27
C TRP A 83 3.35 -9.53 8.82
N ASN A 84 4.29 -9.93 9.68
CA ASN A 84 5.11 -11.09 9.39
C ASN A 84 4.23 -12.36 9.37
N PRO A 85 4.18 -13.11 8.26
CA PRO A 85 3.28 -14.24 8.10
C PRO A 85 3.64 -15.44 8.98
N VAL A 86 4.88 -15.52 9.46
CA VAL A 86 5.39 -16.63 10.28
C VAL A 86 5.22 -16.33 11.76
N THR A 87 5.70 -15.17 12.22
CA THR A 87 5.69 -14.83 13.64
C THR A 87 4.37 -14.21 14.10
N GLY A 88 3.63 -13.57 13.19
CA GLY A 88 2.42 -12.82 13.50
C GLY A 88 2.69 -11.43 14.08
N GLU A 89 3.95 -11.01 14.13
CA GLU A 89 4.35 -9.68 14.53
C GLU A 89 4.24 -8.69 13.34
N ASN A 90 4.52 -7.44 13.59
CA ASN A 90 4.41 -6.39 12.57
C ASN A 90 5.48 -6.51 11.46
N ALA A 91 5.45 -5.60 10.50
CA ALA A 91 6.35 -5.57 9.33
C ALA A 91 7.84 -5.46 9.69
N TRP A 92 8.16 -4.91 10.86
CA TRP A 92 9.54 -4.70 11.36
C TRP A 92 10.12 -5.88 12.10
N ASP A 93 9.44 -7.04 12.16
CA ASP A 93 10.01 -8.26 12.70
C ASP A 93 10.68 -9.10 11.60
N PRO A 94 12.03 -9.13 11.51
CA PRO A 94 12.73 -9.81 10.41
C PRO A 94 12.88 -11.32 10.60
N LYS A 95 12.27 -11.90 11.64
CA LYS A 95 12.46 -13.30 12.04
C LYS A 95 11.65 -14.28 11.19
N GLY A 96 12.06 -15.56 11.24
CA GLY A 96 11.24 -16.68 10.78
C GLY A 96 11.33 -17.01 9.30
N ASP A 97 12.35 -16.51 8.58
CA ASP A 97 12.54 -16.76 7.13
C ASP A 97 11.22 -16.55 6.34
N ALA A 98 10.54 -15.42 6.66
CA ALA A 98 9.17 -15.18 6.28
C ALA A 98 8.97 -15.22 4.76
N VAL A 99 9.92 -14.67 3.96
CA VAL A 99 9.81 -14.71 2.50
C VAL A 99 9.88 -16.15 1.98
N ALA A 100 10.80 -16.95 2.45
CA ALA A 100 10.86 -18.36 2.05
C ALA A 100 9.57 -19.13 2.39
N ALA A 101 8.99 -18.82 3.55
CA ALA A 101 7.76 -19.50 4.02
C ALA A 101 6.51 -19.18 3.18
N ILE A 102 6.46 -18.06 2.48
CA ILE A 102 5.30 -17.64 1.67
C ILE A 102 5.46 -17.89 0.16
N LEU A 103 6.66 -18.24 -0.29
CA LEU A 103 6.88 -18.64 -1.67
C LEU A 103 6.25 -20.01 -1.97
N ASP A 104 6.24 -20.40 -3.24
CA ASP A 104 5.60 -21.62 -3.69
C ASP A 104 6.22 -22.85 -3.02
N GLY A 105 5.38 -23.66 -2.38
CA GLY A 105 5.78 -24.79 -1.55
C GLY A 105 6.12 -24.43 -0.09
N GLY A 106 6.13 -23.17 0.29
CA GLY A 106 6.38 -22.72 1.65
C GLY A 106 5.21 -22.96 2.60
N ALA A 107 5.52 -23.12 3.89
CA ALA A 107 4.53 -23.48 4.93
C ALA A 107 3.43 -22.42 5.15
N GLN A 108 3.66 -21.17 4.76
CA GLN A 108 2.72 -20.07 4.89
C GLN A 108 2.16 -19.58 3.53
N GLN A 109 2.40 -20.33 2.45
CA GLN A 109 1.96 -19.96 1.11
C GLN A 109 0.44 -19.67 1.06
N GLN A 110 -0.39 -20.57 1.55
CA GLN A 110 -1.85 -20.42 1.50
C GLN A 110 -2.35 -19.20 2.28
N LYS A 111 -1.74 -18.95 3.46
CA LYS A 111 -2.05 -17.76 4.27
C LYS A 111 -1.75 -16.49 3.49
N PHE A 112 -0.59 -16.44 2.87
CA PHE A 112 -0.16 -15.27 2.11
C PHE A 112 -0.98 -15.06 0.84
N ASP A 113 -1.32 -16.12 0.11
CA ASP A 113 -2.21 -16.05 -1.05
C ASP A 113 -3.59 -15.51 -0.65
N GLY A 114 -4.08 -15.89 0.54
CA GLY A 114 -5.29 -15.31 1.14
C GLY A 114 -5.16 -13.81 1.45
N TRP A 115 -3.99 -13.37 1.90
CA TRP A 115 -3.70 -11.95 2.13
C TRP A 115 -3.71 -11.14 0.82
N LEU A 116 -3.06 -11.67 -0.22
CA LEU A 116 -3.09 -11.05 -1.55
C LEU A 116 -4.51 -10.98 -2.13
N LYS A 117 -5.36 -11.99 -1.81
CA LYS A 117 -6.78 -11.91 -2.17
C LYS A 117 -7.47 -10.73 -1.51
N LYS A 118 -7.25 -10.47 -0.22
CA LYS A 118 -7.84 -9.32 0.49
C LYS A 118 -7.36 -7.99 -0.12
N VAL A 119 -6.07 -7.90 -0.47
CA VAL A 119 -5.54 -6.74 -1.19
C VAL A 119 -6.26 -6.57 -2.53
N SER A 120 -6.42 -7.65 -3.31
CA SER A 120 -7.13 -7.57 -4.59
C SER A 120 -8.58 -7.15 -4.42
N ASP A 121 -9.30 -7.68 -3.43
CA ASP A 121 -10.69 -7.34 -3.15
C ASP A 121 -10.82 -5.84 -2.80
N PHE A 122 -9.91 -5.31 -1.99
CA PHE A 122 -9.88 -3.87 -1.68
C PHE A 122 -9.63 -3.03 -2.93
N ILE A 123 -8.61 -3.35 -3.72
CA ILE A 123 -8.28 -2.62 -4.95
C ILE A 123 -9.43 -2.64 -5.97
N LEU A 124 -10.08 -3.79 -6.14
CA LEU A 124 -11.23 -3.94 -7.04
C LEU A 124 -12.48 -3.22 -6.55
N SER A 125 -12.51 -2.84 -5.26
CA SER A 125 -13.56 -2.00 -4.68
C SER A 125 -13.37 -0.50 -4.95
N LEU A 126 -12.18 -0.06 -5.39
CA LEU A 126 -11.87 1.33 -5.71
C LEU A 126 -12.45 1.69 -7.08
N LYS A 127 -13.73 1.98 -7.10
CA LYS A 127 -14.47 2.31 -8.32
C LYS A 127 -15.09 3.68 -8.24
N THR A 128 -14.95 4.44 -9.31
CA THR A 128 -15.69 5.68 -9.53
C THR A 128 -17.18 5.42 -9.71
N ASN A 129 -18.00 6.46 -9.69
CA ASN A 129 -19.45 6.35 -9.85
C ASN A 129 -19.87 5.75 -11.20
N ASP A 130 -19.04 5.87 -12.24
CA ASP A 130 -19.26 5.24 -13.57
C ASP A 130 -18.67 3.81 -13.65
N GLY A 131 -18.23 3.24 -12.52
CA GLY A 131 -17.79 1.86 -12.41
C GLY A 131 -16.34 1.59 -12.86
N LYS A 132 -15.58 2.62 -13.21
CA LYS A 132 -14.16 2.48 -13.59
C LYS A 132 -13.30 2.29 -12.36
N LEU A 133 -12.30 1.42 -12.48
CA LEU A 133 -11.29 1.25 -11.43
C LEU A 133 -10.40 2.50 -11.34
N VAL A 134 -10.15 2.96 -10.12
CA VAL A 134 -9.24 4.08 -9.84
C VAL A 134 -7.80 3.63 -10.13
N PRO A 135 -7.03 4.35 -10.97
CA PRO A 135 -5.61 4.07 -11.16
C PRO A 135 -4.82 4.33 -9.89
N VAL A 136 -3.92 3.41 -9.53
CA VAL A 136 -3.12 3.48 -8.30
C VAL A 136 -1.66 3.20 -8.59
N ILE A 137 -0.75 4.00 -8.03
CA ILE A 137 0.65 3.64 -7.93
C ILE A 137 0.80 2.71 -6.73
N PHE A 138 1.03 1.42 -6.97
CA PHE A 138 1.20 0.44 -5.92
C PHE A 138 2.67 0.19 -5.63
N ARG A 139 3.08 0.39 -4.38
CA ARG A 139 4.45 0.35 -3.89
C ARG A 139 4.62 -0.72 -2.79
N PRO A 140 4.45 -2.01 -3.14
CA PRO A 140 4.71 -3.09 -2.19
C PRO A 140 6.21 -3.31 -2.01
N TRP A 141 6.59 -3.95 -0.92
CA TRP A 141 7.96 -4.45 -0.69
C TRP A 141 9.04 -3.37 -0.83
N HIS A 142 8.70 -2.14 -0.47
CA HIS A 142 9.59 -0.98 -0.54
C HIS A 142 10.75 -1.10 0.44
N GLU A 143 11.78 -0.29 0.21
CA GLU A 143 12.96 -0.20 1.08
C GLU A 143 13.67 -1.53 1.31
N MET A 144 13.62 -2.43 0.31
CA MET A 144 14.14 -3.78 0.40
C MET A 144 15.65 -3.88 0.63
N ASN A 145 16.38 -2.82 0.33
CA ASN A 145 17.83 -2.74 0.57
C ASN A 145 18.16 -2.41 2.03
N GLY A 146 17.16 -2.02 2.86
CA GLY A 146 17.28 -1.90 4.31
C GLY A 146 16.98 -3.21 5.05
N GLY A 147 17.51 -3.34 6.29
CA GLY A 147 17.38 -4.55 7.10
C GLY A 147 16.25 -4.53 8.14
N TRP A 148 15.31 -3.58 8.06
CA TRP A 148 14.27 -3.39 9.06
C TRP A 148 12.95 -4.10 8.78
N PHE A 149 12.71 -4.56 7.56
CA PHE A 149 11.49 -5.30 7.20
C PHE A 149 11.77 -6.78 7.00
N TRP A 150 10.77 -7.63 7.24
CA TRP A 150 10.89 -9.07 7.03
C TRP A 150 11.10 -9.46 5.54
N TRP A 151 10.88 -8.54 4.60
CA TRP A 151 11.19 -8.72 3.16
C TRP A 151 12.49 -8.02 2.73
N GLY A 152 13.22 -7.41 3.66
CA GLY A 152 14.39 -6.60 3.38
C GLY A 152 15.72 -7.37 3.39
N ALA A 153 16.79 -6.61 3.21
CA ALA A 153 18.15 -7.13 3.22
C ALA A 153 18.45 -7.84 4.56
N GLY A 154 19.05 -9.03 4.50
CA GLY A 154 19.32 -9.88 5.66
C GLY A 154 18.16 -10.77 6.09
N SER A 155 16.92 -10.49 5.68
CA SER A 155 15.74 -11.33 5.96
C SER A 155 15.41 -12.28 4.80
N CYS A 156 15.87 -11.98 3.60
CA CYS A 156 15.74 -12.85 2.44
C CYS A 156 16.88 -12.62 1.44
N THR A 157 17.05 -13.55 0.54
CA THR A 157 17.99 -13.40 -0.58
C THR A 157 17.39 -12.53 -1.68
N PRO A 158 18.21 -11.88 -2.55
CA PRO A 158 17.70 -11.15 -3.72
C PRO A 158 16.81 -12.00 -4.63
N ALA A 159 17.11 -13.29 -4.79
CA ALA A 159 16.29 -14.21 -5.57
C ALA A 159 14.90 -14.43 -4.94
N GLN A 160 14.82 -14.61 -3.63
CA GLN A 160 13.57 -14.73 -2.90
C GLN A 160 12.76 -13.44 -2.96
N TYR A 161 13.39 -12.27 -2.82
CA TYR A 161 12.73 -10.98 -2.98
C TYR A 161 12.11 -10.83 -4.38
N ASN A 162 12.87 -11.15 -5.43
CA ASN A 162 12.35 -11.11 -6.80
C ASN A 162 11.16 -12.06 -7.00
N GLN A 163 11.22 -13.27 -6.43
CA GLN A 163 10.10 -14.23 -6.48
C GLN A 163 8.87 -13.68 -5.74
N LEU A 164 9.04 -13.05 -4.57
CA LEU A 164 7.98 -12.41 -3.82
C LEU A 164 7.30 -11.31 -4.64
N TYR A 165 8.09 -10.44 -5.27
CA TYR A 165 7.56 -9.35 -6.10
C TYR A 165 6.78 -9.90 -7.29
N VAL A 166 7.35 -10.87 -8.02
CA VAL A 166 6.70 -11.50 -9.18
C VAL A 166 5.44 -12.28 -8.77
N LYS A 167 5.46 -13.00 -7.64
CA LYS A 167 4.29 -13.71 -7.10
C LYS A 167 3.15 -12.72 -6.80
N THR A 168 3.46 -11.61 -6.14
CA THR A 168 2.49 -10.56 -5.82
C THR A 168 1.87 -10.00 -7.09
N LEU A 169 2.70 -9.61 -8.07
CA LEU A 169 2.26 -9.10 -9.36
C LEU A 169 1.34 -10.10 -10.08
N ASN A 170 1.74 -11.36 -10.17
CA ASN A 170 0.97 -12.38 -10.88
C ASN A 170 -0.38 -12.64 -10.24
N ILE A 171 -0.45 -12.75 -8.91
CA ILE A 171 -1.71 -13.01 -8.20
C ILE A 171 -2.67 -11.83 -8.35
N LEU A 172 -2.21 -10.59 -8.15
CA LEU A 172 -3.06 -9.42 -8.26
C LEU A 172 -3.52 -9.18 -9.70
N THR A 173 -2.64 -9.37 -10.68
CA THR A 173 -3.01 -9.27 -12.11
C THR A 173 -4.05 -10.33 -12.49
N LYS A 174 -3.84 -11.58 -12.05
CA LYS A 174 -4.80 -12.68 -12.30
C LYS A 174 -6.15 -12.44 -11.63
N ALA A 175 -6.18 -11.75 -10.50
CA ALA A 175 -7.42 -11.35 -9.82
C ALA A 175 -8.16 -10.22 -10.55
N GLY A 176 -7.56 -9.58 -11.57
CA GLY A 176 -8.16 -8.49 -12.34
C GLY A 176 -7.72 -7.08 -11.91
N CYS A 177 -6.75 -6.95 -11.02
CA CYS A 177 -6.17 -5.66 -10.64
C CYS A 177 -5.26 -5.16 -11.77
N ASN A 178 -5.84 -4.56 -12.80
CA ASN A 178 -5.14 -4.04 -13.99
C ASN A 178 -5.01 -2.50 -13.99
N ASN A 179 -5.37 -1.87 -12.87
CA ASN A 179 -5.33 -0.42 -12.65
C ASN A 179 -4.07 0.04 -11.90
N PHE A 180 -3.06 -0.83 -11.78
CA PHE A 180 -1.81 -0.52 -11.10
C PHE A 180 -0.74 0.07 -12.02
N VAL A 181 -0.03 1.08 -11.48
CA VAL A 181 1.35 1.39 -11.85
C VAL A 181 2.23 0.85 -10.73
N TRP A 182 3.05 -0.15 -11.04
CA TRP A 182 3.93 -0.79 -10.07
C TRP A 182 5.15 0.08 -9.78
N ALA A 183 5.41 0.34 -8.51
CA ALA A 183 6.57 1.09 -8.06
C ALA A 183 7.56 0.18 -7.34
N TRP A 184 8.77 0.06 -7.90
CA TRP A 184 9.91 -0.55 -7.23
C TRP A 184 10.71 0.56 -6.53
N SER A 185 10.75 0.54 -5.19
CA SER A 185 11.17 1.69 -4.39
C SER A 185 12.19 1.26 -3.33
N PRO A 186 13.49 1.23 -3.66
CA PRO A 186 14.53 1.05 -2.67
C PRO A 186 14.62 2.28 -1.76
N ASN A 187 15.17 2.10 -0.56
CA ASN A 187 15.57 3.20 0.29
C ASN A 187 16.82 3.89 -0.29
N LEU A 188 16.94 5.18 -0.06
CA LEU A 188 18.20 5.87 -0.32
C LEU A 188 19.24 5.32 0.66
N SER A 189 20.28 4.67 0.13
CA SER A 189 21.47 4.33 0.91
C SER A 189 22.50 5.42 0.68
N ASP A 190 23.11 5.87 1.76
CA ASP A 190 24.30 6.71 1.70
C ASP A 190 25.48 5.98 1.06
#